data_5aa61af4ccc8b5a03b1d2e1b58acc52a
#
_entry.id   5aa61af4ccc8b5a03b1d2e1b58acc52a
#
_cell.length_a   1.000
_cell.length_b   1.000
_cell.length_c   1.000
_cell.angle_alpha   90.00
_cell.angle_beta   90.00
_cell.angle_gamma   90.00
#
_symmetry.space_group_name_H-M   'P 1'
#
loop_
_entity.id
_entity.type
_entity.pdbx_description
1 polymer ?
#
loop_
_entity_poly.entity_id
_entity_poly.type
_entity_poly.pdbx_seq_one_letter_code
_entity_poly.pdbx_strand_id
1 'polypeptide(L)'
;LMMLTKCIVIVDEDVDVQNVSEAMFHALNNVDWSRDILVQDGPVDALDHASYRFALGGKIGLDATRKWASEGYTRAWPELITMSEPIKQQVSARWREYGFTAEAARAAAPGQSVRSPLSRPAALVRRLGRRNRG
;
A
#
# COMPACT_ATOMS: atom_id res chain seq x y z
N LEU A 1 -9.54 -21.01 2.07
CA LEU A 1 -9.37 -19.68 1.44
C LEU A 1 -7.97 -19.11 1.64
N MET A 2 -7.42 -19.22 2.83
CA MET A 2 -6.06 -18.71 3.11
C MET A 2 -4.94 -19.55 2.45
N MET A 3 -5.22 -20.76 2.06
CA MET A 3 -4.23 -21.64 1.44
C MET A 3 -3.63 -21.06 0.16
N LEU A 4 -4.43 -20.39 -0.67
CA LEU A 4 -3.99 -19.79 -1.95
C LEU A 4 -3.59 -18.32 -1.83
N THR A 5 -3.79 -17.67 -0.68
CA THR A 5 -3.42 -16.27 -0.45
C THR A 5 -1.90 -16.13 -0.44
N LYS A 6 -1.37 -15.20 -1.22
CA LYS A 6 0.07 -14.95 -1.36
C LYS A 6 0.60 -13.86 -0.43
N CYS A 7 -0.24 -12.89 -0.08
CA CYS A 7 0.10 -11.79 0.80
C CYS A 7 -0.98 -11.60 1.86
N ILE A 8 -0.58 -11.53 3.10
CA ILE A 8 -1.46 -11.25 4.24
C ILE A 8 -0.86 -10.08 5.00
N VAL A 9 -1.66 -9.04 5.21
CA VAL A 9 -1.32 -7.90 6.07
C VAL A 9 -2.26 -7.92 7.26
N ILE A 10 -1.73 -7.98 8.45
CA ILE A 10 -2.49 -7.96 9.70
C ILE A 10 -2.39 -6.56 10.26
N VAL A 11 -3.53 -5.95 10.56
CA VAL A 11 -3.65 -4.61 11.16
C VAL A 11 -4.48 -4.70 12.44
N ASP A 12 -4.46 -3.65 13.27
CA ASP A 12 -5.28 -3.55 14.46
C ASP A 12 -6.79 -3.51 14.12
N GLU A 13 -7.63 -3.84 15.08
CA GLU A 13 -9.09 -3.97 14.91
C GLU A 13 -9.81 -2.66 14.56
N ASP A 14 -9.20 -1.53 14.89
CA ASP A 14 -9.72 -0.18 14.62
C ASP A 14 -9.45 0.31 13.20
N VAL A 15 -8.70 -0.45 12.40
CA VAL A 15 -8.36 -0.11 11.01
C VAL A 15 -9.44 -0.61 10.06
N ASP A 16 -10.01 0.30 9.25
CA ASP A 16 -10.95 -0.10 8.21
C ASP A 16 -10.23 -0.79 7.04
N VAL A 17 -10.28 -2.11 7.02
CA VAL A 17 -9.65 -2.93 5.96
C VAL A 17 -10.34 -2.79 4.59
N GLN A 18 -11.55 -2.23 4.52
CA GLN A 18 -12.20 -1.90 3.25
C GLN A 18 -11.66 -0.60 2.64
N ASN A 19 -11.05 0.24 3.47
CA ASN A 19 -10.30 1.41 3.04
C ASN A 19 -8.84 1.04 2.79
N VAL A 20 -8.54 0.65 1.55
CA VAL A 20 -7.18 0.20 1.16
C VAL A 20 -6.11 1.25 1.48
N SER A 21 -6.42 2.54 1.33
CA SER A 21 -5.47 3.62 1.64
C SER A 21 -5.13 3.68 3.13
N GLU A 22 -6.11 3.49 3.99
CA GLU A 22 -5.94 3.45 5.44
C GLU A 22 -5.17 2.20 5.87
N ALA A 23 -5.58 1.03 5.38
CA ALA A 23 -4.88 -0.23 5.66
C ALA A 23 -3.41 -0.17 5.22
N MET A 24 -3.11 0.38 4.05
CA MET A 24 -1.73 0.56 3.58
C MET A 24 -0.96 1.61 4.37
N PHE A 25 -1.61 2.69 4.82
CA PHE A 25 -0.99 3.68 5.69
C PHE A 25 -0.51 3.03 6.99
N HIS A 26 -1.37 2.25 7.66
CA HIS A 26 -1.00 1.51 8.87
C HIS A 26 0.09 0.46 8.59
N ALA A 27 -0.03 -0.29 7.50
CA ALA A 27 0.97 -1.27 7.11
C ALA A 27 2.36 -0.64 6.94
N LEU A 28 2.46 0.48 6.25
CA LEU A 28 3.74 1.14 6.00
C LEU A 28 4.31 1.85 7.24
N ASN A 29 3.46 2.30 8.17
CA ASN A 29 3.92 2.98 9.38
C ASN A 29 4.30 2.01 10.51
N ASN A 30 3.63 0.87 10.63
CA ASN A 30 3.74 0.01 11.79
C ASN A 30 4.66 -1.20 11.59
N VAL A 31 5.08 -1.49 10.36
CA VAL A 31 5.95 -2.63 10.06
C VAL A 31 7.41 -2.26 10.19
N ASP A 32 8.13 -2.97 11.04
CA ASP A 32 9.59 -3.05 10.98
C ASP A 32 9.99 -4.18 10.04
N TRP A 33 10.51 -3.83 8.88
CA TRP A 33 10.85 -4.75 7.79
C TRP A 33 11.93 -5.78 8.15
N SER A 34 12.60 -5.63 9.26
CA SER A 34 13.58 -6.60 9.76
C SER A 34 13.00 -7.64 10.72
N ARG A 35 11.82 -7.37 11.29
CA ARG A 35 11.20 -8.17 12.35
C ARG A 35 9.81 -8.67 12.00
N ASP A 36 8.97 -7.80 11.41
CA ASP A 36 7.53 -8.01 11.30
C ASP A 36 7.12 -8.66 9.98
N ILE A 37 8.05 -9.36 9.34
CA ILE A 37 7.86 -10.04 8.05
C ILE A 37 8.04 -11.54 8.23
N LEU A 38 7.06 -12.29 7.75
CA LEU A 38 7.18 -13.74 7.54
C LEU A 38 7.20 -14.02 6.05
N VAL A 39 8.26 -14.64 5.58
CA VAL A 39 8.34 -15.14 4.19
C VAL A 39 8.53 -16.65 4.22
N GLN A 40 7.68 -17.37 3.54
CA GLN A 40 7.81 -18.83 3.42
C GLN A 40 7.21 -19.33 2.12
N ASP A 41 7.68 -20.51 1.67
CA ASP A 41 7.05 -21.24 0.57
C ASP A 41 5.78 -21.93 1.04
N GLY A 42 4.78 -21.99 0.17
CA GLY A 42 3.52 -22.65 0.44
C GLY A 42 2.70 -22.88 -0.82
N PRO A 43 1.56 -23.55 -0.70
CA PRO A 43 0.69 -23.80 -1.83
C PRO A 43 0.16 -22.49 -2.40
N VAL A 44 0.20 -22.38 -3.72
CA VAL A 44 -0.39 -21.29 -4.51
C VAL A 44 -1.31 -21.87 -5.56
N ASP A 45 -2.10 -21.00 -6.21
CA ASP A 45 -2.97 -21.44 -7.29
C ASP A 45 -2.18 -22.08 -8.44
N ALA A 46 -2.74 -23.13 -9.04
CA ALA A 46 -2.13 -23.79 -10.20
C ALA A 46 -1.98 -22.86 -11.42
N LEU A 47 -2.79 -21.79 -11.48
CA LEU A 47 -2.74 -20.76 -12.52
C LEU A 47 -1.77 -19.62 -12.18
N ASP A 48 -1.07 -19.69 -11.06
CA ASP A 48 -0.09 -18.68 -10.67
C ASP A 48 1.14 -18.74 -11.58
N HIS A 49 1.18 -17.86 -12.57
CA HIS A 49 2.28 -17.79 -13.54
C HIS A 49 3.56 -17.14 -12.96
N ALA A 50 3.52 -16.58 -11.76
CA ALA A 50 4.71 -16.05 -11.09
C ALA A 50 5.53 -17.15 -10.40
N SER A 51 4.93 -18.30 -10.13
CA SER A 51 5.61 -19.43 -9.50
C SER A 51 6.36 -20.25 -10.56
N TYR A 52 7.63 -20.51 -10.33
CA TYR A 52 8.45 -21.37 -11.18
C TYR A 52 8.26 -22.87 -10.89
N ARG A 53 7.57 -23.20 -9.77
CA ARG A 53 7.17 -24.57 -9.42
C ARG A 53 5.65 -24.66 -9.44
N PHE A 54 5.12 -25.73 -10.01
CA PHE A 54 3.69 -25.95 -10.11
C PHE A 54 3.04 -25.98 -8.71
N ALA A 55 2.04 -25.12 -8.51
CA ALA A 55 1.23 -25.00 -7.31
C ALA A 55 2.02 -24.73 -5.99
N LEU A 56 3.28 -24.30 -6.09
CA LEU A 56 4.13 -23.99 -4.94
C LEU A 56 4.92 -22.71 -5.18
N GLY A 57 4.79 -21.74 -4.29
CA GLY A 57 5.46 -20.45 -4.42
C GLY A 57 5.64 -19.71 -3.09
N GLY A 58 6.31 -18.57 -3.16
CA GLY A 58 6.56 -17.72 -2.01
C GLY A 58 5.29 -17.01 -1.53
N LYS A 59 5.17 -16.88 -0.22
CA LYS A 59 4.12 -16.15 0.48
C LYS A 59 4.73 -15.17 1.46
N ILE A 60 4.05 -14.07 1.71
CA ILE A 60 4.47 -13.06 2.67
C ILE A 60 3.35 -12.76 3.65
N GLY A 61 3.70 -12.69 4.93
CA GLY A 61 2.87 -12.12 5.99
C GLY A 61 3.54 -10.87 6.55
N LEU A 62 2.76 -9.83 6.78
CA LEU A 62 3.19 -8.58 7.40
C LEU A 62 2.39 -8.38 8.67
N ASP A 63 3.07 -8.18 9.81
CA ASP A 63 2.45 -7.79 11.07
C ASP A 63 2.52 -6.27 11.24
N ALA A 64 1.47 -5.59 10.86
CA ALA A 64 1.30 -4.15 10.99
C ALA A 64 0.48 -3.74 12.22
N THR A 65 0.35 -4.62 13.19
CA THR A 65 -0.31 -4.31 14.46
C THR A 65 0.58 -3.45 15.37
N ARG A 66 -0.03 -2.84 16.37
CA ARG A 66 0.66 -2.16 17.47
C ARG A 66 1.63 -3.11 18.16
N LYS A 67 2.80 -2.62 18.51
CA LYS A 67 3.82 -3.42 19.23
C LYS A 67 3.71 -3.24 20.73
N TRP A 68 3.92 -4.31 21.47
CA TRP A 68 3.75 -4.36 22.91
C TRP A 68 5.08 -4.54 23.64
N ALA A 69 5.12 -4.14 24.91
CA ALA A 69 6.30 -4.33 25.75
C ALA A 69 6.73 -5.80 25.87
N SER A 70 5.78 -6.73 25.85
CA SER A 70 6.03 -8.18 25.84
C SER A 70 6.79 -8.67 24.61
N GLU A 71 6.76 -7.90 23.52
CA GLU A 71 7.49 -8.16 22.26
C GLU A 71 8.86 -7.46 22.22
N GLY A 72 9.26 -6.84 23.33
CA GLY A 72 10.52 -6.09 23.44
C GLY A 72 10.43 -4.63 22.97
N TYR A 73 9.21 -4.13 22.69
CA TYR A 73 9.01 -2.72 22.34
C TYR A 73 8.99 -1.86 23.60
N THR A 74 10.03 -1.06 23.82
CA THR A 74 10.25 -0.34 25.08
C THR A 74 9.76 1.12 25.05
N ARG A 75 9.42 1.65 23.87
CA ARG A 75 8.89 3.02 23.72
C ARG A 75 7.38 3.02 23.87
N ALA A 76 6.82 4.16 24.28
CA ALA A 76 5.38 4.36 24.18
C ALA A 76 4.96 4.31 22.70
N TRP A 77 3.90 3.55 22.39
CA TRP A 77 3.34 3.54 21.04
C TRP A 77 2.78 4.94 20.73
N PRO A 78 3.19 5.56 19.63
CA PRO A 78 2.76 6.91 19.31
C PRO A 78 1.26 6.93 18.94
N GLU A 79 0.59 8.00 19.36
CA GLU A 79 -0.75 8.27 18.86
C GLU A 79 -0.71 8.69 17.39
N LEU A 80 -1.75 8.35 16.65
CA LEU A 80 -1.90 8.76 15.26
C LEU A 80 -2.09 10.28 15.22
N ILE A 81 -1.18 10.98 14.54
CA ILE A 81 -1.29 12.42 14.34
C ILE A 81 -2.42 12.71 13.36
N THR A 82 -3.51 13.23 13.86
CA THR A 82 -4.67 13.63 13.06
C THR A 82 -4.93 15.11 13.20
N MET A 83 -5.42 15.72 12.13
CA MET A 83 -5.81 17.11 12.16
C MET A 83 -7.13 17.28 12.92
N SER A 84 -7.19 18.21 13.87
CA SER A 84 -8.42 18.48 14.63
C SER A 84 -9.54 18.99 13.72
N GLU A 85 -10.80 18.71 14.08
CA GLU A 85 -11.96 19.11 13.27
C GLU A 85 -12.03 20.64 13.02
N PRO A 86 -11.73 21.55 13.98
CA PRO A 86 -11.67 22.98 13.71
C PRO A 86 -10.67 23.34 12.60
N ILE A 87 -9.50 22.71 12.60
CA ILE A 87 -8.47 22.96 11.56
C ILE A 87 -8.92 22.41 10.22
N LYS A 88 -9.52 21.21 10.16
CA LYS A 88 -10.10 20.65 8.92
C LYS A 88 -11.14 21.61 8.33
N GLN A 89 -12.03 22.15 9.17
CA GLN A 89 -13.04 23.12 8.75
C GLN A 89 -12.41 24.41 8.24
N GLN A 90 -11.42 24.96 8.94
CA GLN A 90 -10.70 26.16 8.52
C GLN A 90 -10.00 25.97 7.16
N VAL A 91 -9.32 24.86 6.97
CA VAL A 91 -8.65 24.52 5.71
C VAL A 91 -9.69 24.34 4.59
N SER A 92 -10.79 23.63 4.85
CA SER A 92 -11.85 23.42 3.88
C SER A 92 -12.54 24.71 3.45
N ALA A 93 -12.80 25.63 4.39
CA ALA A 93 -13.38 26.95 4.10
C ALA A 93 -12.48 27.80 3.18
N ARG A 94 -11.18 27.65 3.30
CA ARG A 94 -10.18 28.40 2.55
C ARG A 94 -9.59 27.62 1.37
N TRP A 95 -10.18 26.49 0.99
CA TRP A 95 -9.64 25.58 -0.02
C TRP A 95 -9.35 26.29 -1.35
N ARG A 96 -10.24 27.20 -1.75
CA ARG A 96 -10.06 27.99 -2.99
C ARG A 96 -8.88 28.97 -2.92
N GLU A 97 -8.59 29.53 -1.74
CA GLU A 97 -7.48 30.46 -1.54
C GLU A 97 -6.12 29.77 -1.73
N TYR A 98 -6.06 28.45 -1.47
CA TYR A 98 -4.86 27.63 -1.66
C TYR A 98 -4.62 27.23 -3.13
N GLY A 99 -5.46 27.69 -4.06
CA GLY A 99 -5.30 27.42 -5.49
C GLY A 99 -5.77 26.03 -5.93
N PHE A 100 -6.41 25.25 -5.05
CA PHE A 100 -6.99 23.97 -5.41
C PHE A 100 -8.35 24.19 -6.10
N THR A 101 -8.47 23.70 -7.33
CA THR A 101 -9.74 23.73 -8.07
C THR A 101 -10.69 22.63 -7.57
N ALA A 102 -11.99 22.80 -7.84
CA ALA A 102 -12.99 21.78 -7.51
C ALA A 102 -12.68 20.43 -8.21
N GLU A 103 -11.95 20.46 -9.30
CA GLU A 103 -11.49 19.29 -10.05
C GLU A 103 -10.38 18.53 -9.30
N ALA A 104 -9.42 19.26 -8.71
CA ALA A 104 -8.40 18.68 -7.85
C ALA A 104 -8.99 18.10 -6.55
N ALA A 105 -10.00 18.79 -5.97
CA ALA A 105 -10.68 18.29 -4.78
C ALA A 105 -11.49 17.01 -5.05
N ARG A 106 -12.08 16.85 -6.24
CA ARG A 106 -12.75 15.61 -6.66
C ARG A 106 -11.77 14.47 -6.90
N ALA A 107 -10.59 14.77 -7.44
CA ALA A 107 -9.53 13.77 -7.65
C ALA A 107 -8.93 13.27 -6.34
N ALA A 108 -8.97 14.07 -5.28
CA ALA A 108 -8.48 13.72 -3.94
C ALA A 108 -9.53 13.05 -3.04
N ALA A 109 -10.78 12.91 -3.49
CA ALA A 109 -11.83 12.23 -2.72
C ALA A 109 -11.51 10.72 -2.59
N PRO A 110 -11.60 10.14 -1.40
CA PRO A 110 -11.34 8.72 -1.20
C PRO A 110 -12.33 7.89 -2.04
N GLY A 111 -11.79 7.01 -2.88
CA GLY A 111 -12.56 6.10 -3.73
C GLY A 111 -12.44 6.29 -5.24
N GLN A 112 -11.74 7.34 -5.72
CA GLN A 112 -11.43 7.44 -7.14
C GLN A 112 -9.95 7.12 -7.37
N SER A 113 -9.66 6.03 -8.08
CA SER A 113 -8.31 5.71 -8.51
C SER A 113 -7.74 6.88 -9.33
N VAL A 114 -6.72 7.53 -8.80
CA VAL A 114 -5.93 8.49 -9.56
C VAL A 114 -5.29 7.70 -10.70
N ARG A 115 -5.79 7.86 -11.92
CA ARG A 115 -5.07 7.40 -13.10
C ARG A 115 -3.77 8.18 -13.13
N SER A 116 -2.67 7.47 -12.86
CA SER A 116 -1.33 8.03 -12.93
C SER A 116 -1.11 8.71 -14.29
N PRO A 117 -0.61 9.96 -14.33
CA PRO A 117 -0.23 10.62 -15.59
C PRO A 117 0.96 9.96 -16.27
N LEU A 118 1.49 8.87 -15.76
CA LEU A 118 2.66 8.16 -16.29
C LEU A 118 2.34 7.05 -17.30
N SER A 119 1.14 6.98 -17.86
CA SER A 119 0.90 6.18 -19.06
C SER A 119 1.55 6.88 -20.28
N ARG A 120 2.87 6.78 -20.36
CA ARG A 120 3.60 7.10 -21.59
C ARG A 120 3.10 6.17 -22.70
N PRO A 121 2.72 6.68 -23.87
CA PRO A 121 2.32 5.83 -24.98
C PRO A 121 3.50 4.93 -25.37
N ALA A 122 3.21 3.67 -25.63
CA ALA A 122 4.14 2.59 -25.98
C ALA A 122 4.92 2.78 -27.30
N ALA A 123 5.09 4.02 -27.78
CA ALA A 123 5.73 4.33 -29.05
C ALA A 123 7.25 4.47 -28.99
N LEU A 124 7.88 4.44 -27.81
CA LEU A 124 9.33 4.69 -27.70
C LEU A 124 10.21 3.44 -27.53
N VAL A 125 9.66 2.24 -27.48
CA VAL A 125 10.46 1.00 -27.33
C VAL A 125 10.90 0.39 -28.65
N ARG A 126 10.48 0.92 -29.81
CA ARG A 126 10.77 0.33 -31.12
C ARG A 126 12.05 0.81 -31.82
N ARG A 127 12.90 1.63 -31.22
CA ARG A 127 14.08 2.23 -31.90
C ARG A 127 15.46 1.78 -31.41
N LEU A 128 15.58 0.84 -30.49
CA LEU A 128 16.89 0.37 -30.00
C LEU A 128 17.27 -1.06 -30.40
N GLY A 129 16.56 -1.69 -31.32
CA GLY A 129 16.77 -3.08 -31.73
C GLY A 129 17.37 -3.28 -33.13
N ARG A 130 18.07 -2.30 -33.72
CA ARG A 130 18.76 -2.53 -35.00
C ARG A 130 20.08 -1.76 -35.10
N ARG A 131 21.10 -2.25 -34.43
CA ARG A 131 22.52 -2.08 -34.83
C ARG A 131 23.32 -3.18 -34.12
N ASN A 132 23.58 -4.25 -34.77
CA ASN A 132 24.83 -4.97 -34.94
C ASN A 132 24.57 -6.36 -35.51
N ARG A 133 24.62 -6.49 -36.80
CA ARG A 133 25.18 -7.65 -37.50
C ARG A 133 25.83 -7.11 -38.75
N GLY A 134 27.12 -6.98 -38.69
CA GLY A 134 28.09 -6.87 -39.73
C GLY A 134 29.36 -7.51 -39.20
#